data_769867fbd769b3f89a24a0746e4e6fa2
#
_entry.id   769867fbd769b3f89a24a0746e4e6fa2
#
_cell.length_a   1.000
_cell.length_b   1.000
_cell.length_c   1.000
_cell.angle_alpha   90.00
_cell.angle_beta   90.00
_cell.angle_gamma   90.00
#
_symmetry.space_group_name_H-M   'P 1'
#
loop_
_entity.id
_entity.type
_entity.pdbx_description
1 polymer ?
#
loop_
_entity_poly.entity_id
_entity_poly.type
_entity_poly.pdbx_seq_one_letter_code
_entity_poly.pdbx_strand_id
1 'polypeptide(L)'
;MSSQDIHSEKQHHIDMKRGDVAPTVLIPGDPGRVTLFAALMDEAKKVAENREYITYTGKKDGVPISCTSTGLGCPPTAIGVEELIRIGAKNIIRIGTCGAIQPFLAPGHMII
;
A
#
# COMPACT_ATOMS: atom_id res chain seq x y z
N MET A 1 11.81 -24.29 5.77
CA MET A 1 10.73 -23.45 6.29
C MET A 1 9.41 -24.17 6.19
N SER A 2 8.64 -24.28 7.28
CA SER A 2 7.31 -24.84 7.21
C SER A 2 6.34 -23.83 6.58
N SER A 3 5.22 -24.32 6.03
CA SER A 3 4.20 -23.44 5.43
C SER A 3 3.57 -22.47 6.44
N GLN A 4 3.71 -22.73 7.74
CA GLN A 4 3.22 -21.87 8.81
C GLN A 4 4.14 -20.66 9.03
N ASP A 5 5.41 -20.80 8.73
CA ASP A 5 6.41 -19.73 8.95
C ASP A 5 6.28 -18.59 7.95
N ILE A 6 5.80 -18.88 6.74
CA ILE A 6 5.62 -17.88 5.68
C ILE A 6 4.66 -16.75 6.10
N HIS A 7 3.65 -17.07 6.92
CA HIS A 7 2.65 -16.10 7.35
C HIS A 7 3.01 -15.36 8.64
N SER A 8 3.95 -15.89 9.41
CA SER A 8 4.39 -15.30 10.67
C SER A 8 5.69 -14.50 10.52
N GLU A 9 6.45 -14.75 9.46
CA GLU A 9 7.72 -14.09 9.23
C GLU A 9 7.57 -12.73 8.56
N LYS A 10 8.56 -11.90 8.80
CA LYS A 10 8.71 -10.63 8.13
C LYS A 10 8.94 -10.84 6.66
N GLN A 11 8.11 -10.23 5.83
CA GLN A 11 8.22 -10.39 4.38
C GLN A 11 9.48 -9.72 3.86
N HIS A 12 10.11 -10.33 2.86
CA HIS A 12 11.44 -9.94 2.40
C HIS A 12 11.49 -8.54 1.77
N HIS A 13 10.49 -8.16 0.98
CA HIS A 13 10.52 -6.89 0.25
C HIS A 13 9.84 -5.76 1.03
N ILE A 14 8.65 -5.98 1.52
CA ILE A 14 7.91 -4.95 2.26
C ILE A 14 8.38 -4.78 3.70
N ASP A 15 9.18 -5.71 4.21
CA ASP A 15 9.80 -5.66 5.54
C ASP A 15 8.78 -5.54 6.68
N MET A 16 7.67 -6.25 6.54
CA MET A 16 6.58 -6.25 7.51
C MET A 16 6.09 -7.66 7.79
N LYS A 17 5.49 -7.83 8.94
CA LYS A 17 4.86 -9.07 9.40
C LYS A 17 3.38 -8.85 9.68
N ARG A 18 2.66 -9.93 9.91
CA ARG A 18 1.24 -9.87 10.29
C ARG A 18 1.04 -8.99 11.52
N GLY A 19 0.08 -8.09 11.44
CA GLY A 19 -0.20 -7.09 12.46
C GLY A 19 0.37 -5.70 12.16
N ASP A 20 1.30 -5.57 11.23
CA ASP A 20 1.90 -4.28 10.87
C ASP A 20 1.01 -3.47 9.91
N VAL A 21 0.15 -4.13 9.16
CA VAL A 21 -0.79 -3.47 8.24
C VAL A 21 -2.24 -3.67 8.65
N ALA A 22 -3.06 -2.70 8.31
CA ALA A 22 -4.50 -2.78 8.44
C ALA A 22 -5.10 -3.71 7.36
N PRO A 23 -6.35 -4.17 7.53
CA PRO A 23 -7.02 -4.97 6.49
C PRO A 23 -7.19 -4.24 5.16
N THR A 24 -7.30 -2.91 5.19
CA THR A 24 -7.41 -2.07 3.98
C THR A 24 -6.10 -1.32 3.76
N VAL A 25 -5.52 -1.48 2.59
CA VAL A 25 -4.23 -0.89 2.23
C VAL A 25 -4.36 -0.11 0.93
N LEU A 26 -3.96 1.16 0.98
CA LEU A 26 -3.85 2.00 -0.22
C LEU A 26 -2.44 1.81 -0.80
N ILE A 27 -2.34 1.65 -2.11
CA ILE A 27 -1.06 1.41 -2.77
C ILE A 27 -0.79 2.44 -3.88
N PRO A 28 -0.24 3.62 -3.56
CA PRO A 28 0.32 4.51 -4.57
C PRO A 28 1.62 3.94 -5.13
N GLY A 29 2.00 4.34 -6.34
CA GLY A 29 3.30 3.95 -6.90
C GLY A 29 4.45 4.72 -6.26
N ASP A 30 4.31 6.02 -6.15
CA ASP A 30 5.35 6.92 -5.68
C ASP A 30 5.48 6.89 -4.15
N PRO A 31 6.68 6.57 -3.60
CA PRO A 31 6.92 6.66 -2.16
C PRO A 31 6.60 8.03 -1.56
N GLY A 32 6.81 9.12 -2.31
CA GLY A 32 6.49 10.47 -1.85
C GLY A 32 5.01 10.71 -1.56
N ARG A 33 4.12 9.96 -2.20
CA ARG A 33 2.68 10.06 -1.96
C ARG A 33 2.23 9.39 -0.67
N VAL A 34 2.99 8.43 -0.18
CA VAL A 34 2.66 7.76 1.08
C VAL A 34 2.61 8.75 2.23
N THR A 35 3.56 9.68 2.29
CA THR A 35 3.58 10.71 3.31
C THR A 35 2.39 11.67 3.20
N LEU A 36 1.94 11.95 1.98
CA LEU A 36 0.74 12.77 1.76
C LEU A 36 -0.51 12.09 2.30
N PHE A 37 -0.67 10.79 2.03
CA PHE A 37 -1.78 10.03 2.57
C PHE A 37 -1.68 9.88 4.08
N ALA A 38 -0.48 9.67 4.61
CA ALA A 38 -0.26 9.58 6.06
C ALA A 38 -0.67 10.87 6.78
N ALA A 39 -0.45 12.02 6.15
CA ALA A 39 -0.86 13.30 6.72
C ALA A 39 -2.39 13.46 6.86
N LEU A 40 -3.16 12.67 6.08
CA LEU A 40 -4.62 12.66 6.16
C LEU A 40 -5.16 11.62 7.15
N MET A 41 -4.30 10.77 7.68
CA MET A 41 -4.66 9.75 8.67
C MET A 41 -4.51 10.28 10.08
N ASP A 42 -5.25 9.68 11.00
CA ASP A 42 -5.09 9.90 12.44
C ASP A 42 -4.12 8.87 12.99
N GLU A 43 -3.23 9.30 13.89
CA GLU A 43 -2.26 8.42 14.57
C GLU A 43 -1.37 7.63 13.59
N ALA A 44 -1.03 8.21 12.46
CA ALA A 44 -0.21 7.54 11.45
C ALA A 44 1.22 7.35 11.92
N LYS A 45 1.74 6.13 11.74
CA LYS A 45 3.12 5.76 12.06
C LYS A 45 3.77 5.08 10.89
N LYS A 46 5.03 5.41 10.62
CA LYS A 46 5.83 4.67 9.65
C LYS A 46 6.19 3.32 10.27
N VAL A 47 5.69 2.24 9.68
CA VAL A 47 5.91 0.88 10.20
C VAL A 47 7.03 0.16 9.48
N ALA A 48 7.36 0.54 8.26
CA ALA A 48 8.46 -0.04 7.50
C ALA A 48 8.93 0.86 6.38
N GLU A 49 10.18 0.69 6.00
CA GLU A 49 10.78 1.32 4.83
C GLU A 49 11.89 0.41 4.31
N ASN A 50 11.69 -0.12 3.11
CA ASN A 50 12.68 -0.96 2.45
C ASN A 50 12.56 -0.79 0.93
N ARG A 51 13.63 -0.41 0.27
CA ARG A 51 13.65 -0.15 -1.17
C ARG A 51 12.55 0.86 -1.55
N GLU A 52 11.72 0.54 -2.55
CA GLU A 52 10.58 1.36 -2.98
C GLU A 52 9.35 1.24 -2.06
N TYR A 53 9.38 0.34 -1.09
CA TYR A 53 8.25 0.07 -0.21
C TYR A 53 8.36 0.86 1.08
N ILE A 54 7.53 1.89 1.22
CA ILE A 54 7.38 2.68 2.45
C ILE A 54 5.94 2.51 2.92
N THR A 55 5.76 2.16 4.20
CA THR A 55 4.43 1.90 4.74
C THR A 55 4.16 2.72 5.98
N TYR A 56 3.00 3.34 6.00
CA TYR A 56 2.41 3.98 7.17
C TYR A 56 1.11 3.27 7.50
N THR A 57 0.85 3.10 8.79
CA THR A 57 -0.40 2.56 9.32
C THR A 57 -0.98 3.56 10.31
N GLY A 58 -2.28 3.80 10.22
CA GLY A 58 -3.01 4.71 11.07
C GLY A 58 -4.49 4.41 11.03
N LYS A 59 -5.29 5.45 11.25
CA LYS A 59 -6.75 5.35 11.23
C LYS A 59 -7.33 6.51 10.44
N LYS A 60 -8.52 6.29 9.89
CA LYS A 60 -9.32 7.37 9.31
C LYS A 60 -10.76 7.19 9.82
N ASP A 61 -11.26 8.19 10.55
CA ASP A 61 -12.59 8.15 11.16
C ASP A 61 -12.81 6.86 11.99
N GLY A 62 -11.79 6.45 12.74
CA GLY A 62 -11.81 5.25 13.58
C GLY A 62 -11.55 3.94 12.86
N VAL A 63 -11.44 3.94 11.53
CA VAL A 63 -11.19 2.74 10.73
C VAL A 63 -9.69 2.59 10.48
N PRO A 64 -9.09 1.43 10.82
CA PRO A 64 -7.68 1.18 10.51
C PRO A 64 -7.42 1.21 9.02
N ILE A 65 -6.33 1.85 8.62
CA ILE A 65 -5.93 1.94 7.23
C ILE A 65 -4.40 2.01 7.13
N SER A 66 -3.86 1.39 6.10
CA SER A 66 -2.43 1.46 5.77
C SER A 66 -2.22 2.03 4.38
N CYS A 67 -1.04 2.55 4.15
CA CYS A 67 -0.63 3.02 2.84
C CYS A 67 0.79 2.53 2.56
N THR A 68 0.98 1.83 1.45
CA THR A 68 2.27 1.26 1.05
C THR A 68 2.59 1.63 -0.38
N SER A 69 3.76 2.22 -0.63
CA SER A 69 4.22 2.46 -2.00
C SER A 69 4.67 1.17 -2.66
N THR A 70 4.50 1.08 -3.97
CA THR A 70 4.89 -0.11 -4.76
C THR A 70 6.04 0.15 -5.73
N GLY A 71 6.40 1.42 -5.95
CA GLY A 71 7.34 1.79 -7.00
C GLY A 71 6.70 1.75 -8.39
N LEU A 72 7.52 1.64 -9.42
CA LEU A 72 7.08 1.72 -10.81
C LEU A 72 6.94 0.34 -11.44
N GLY A 73 5.80 0.13 -12.09
CA GLY A 73 5.57 -1.02 -12.94
C GLY A 73 4.99 -2.24 -12.25
N CYS A 74 4.66 -3.24 -13.06
CA CYS A 74 3.97 -4.44 -12.60
C CYS A 74 4.80 -5.35 -11.67
N PRO A 75 6.09 -5.61 -11.94
CA PRO A 75 6.86 -6.51 -11.10
C PRO A 75 6.92 -6.10 -9.62
N PRO A 76 7.32 -4.88 -9.25
CA PRO A 76 7.34 -4.51 -7.83
C PRO A 76 5.93 -4.42 -7.22
N THR A 77 4.92 -4.04 -8.01
CA THR A 77 3.53 -4.04 -7.55
C THR A 77 3.07 -5.45 -7.22
N ALA A 78 3.34 -6.42 -8.08
CA ALA A 78 2.97 -7.81 -7.85
C ALA A 78 3.63 -8.37 -6.58
N ILE A 79 4.92 -8.10 -6.39
CA ILE A 79 5.65 -8.52 -5.19
C ILE A 79 5.00 -7.91 -3.94
N GLY A 80 4.76 -6.61 -3.95
CA GLY A 80 4.16 -5.90 -2.81
C GLY A 80 2.77 -6.42 -2.48
N VAL A 81 1.92 -6.60 -3.47
CA VAL A 81 0.54 -7.11 -3.29
C VAL A 81 0.55 -8.52 -2.71
N GLU A 82 1.37 -9.41 -3.26
CA GLU A 82 1.49 -10.78 -2.76
C GLU A 82 1.92 -10.82 -1.29
N GLU A 83 2.94 -10.03 -0.93
CA GLU A 83 3.43 -9.99 0.44
C GLU A 83 2.42 -9.33 1.40
N LEU A 84 1.72 -8.28 0.96
CA LEU A 84 0.65 -7.66 1.75
C LEU A 84 -0.48 -8.64 2.04
N ILE A 85 -0.89 -9.44 1.05
CA ILE A 85 -1.92 -10.47 1.25
C ILE A 85 -1.46 -11.50 2.28
N ARG A 86 -0.20 -11.94 2.21
CA ARG A 86 0.36 -12.91 3.16
C ARG A 86 0.30 -12.42 4.60
N ILE A 87 0.45 -11.13 4.84
CA ILE A 87 0.44 -10.56 6.19
C ILE A 87 -0.93 -10.05 6.63
N GLY A 88 -1.97 -10.28 5.84
CA GLY A 88 -3.35 -10.06 6.27
C GLY A 88 -4.12 -8.93 5.61
N ALA A 89 -3.57 -8.29 4.57
CA ALA A 89 -4.33 -7.33 3.79
C ALA A 89 -5.49 -8.02 3.08
N LYS A 90 -6.69 -7.44 3.17
CA LYS A 90 -7.90 -7.98 2.57
C LYS A 90 -8.42 -7.12 1.43
N ASN A 91 -8.31 -5.81 1.57
CA ASN A 91 -8.74 -4.85 0.57
C ASN A 91 -7.53 -4.04 0.15
N ILE A 92 -7.17 -4.12 -1.12
CA ILE A 92 -6.04 -3.38 -1.66
C ILE A 92 -6.57 -2.44 -2.74
N ILE A 93 -6.36 -1.15 -2.56
CA ILE A 93 -6.86 -0.12 -3.47
C ILE A 93 -5.66 0.65 -4.02
N ARG A 94 -5.45 0.55 -5.32
CA ARG A 94 -4.41 1.32 -5.98
C ARG A 94 -4.91 2.72 -6.27
N ILE A 95 -4.13 3.70 -5.90
CA ILE A 95 -4.41 5.12 -6.18
C ILE A 95 -3.29 5.63 -7.08
N GLY A 96 -3.65 6.09 -8.26
CA GLY A 96 -2.68 6.54 -9.24
C GLY A 96 -3.24 7.58 -10.17
N THR A 97 -2.45 7.94 -11.16
CA THR A 97 -2.84 8.85 -12.23
C THR A 97 -2.73 8.12 -13.57
N CYS A 98 -3.51 8.57 -14.54
CA CYS A 98 -3.46 8.00 -15.88
C CYS A 98 -3.67 9.09 -16.94
N GLY A 99 -3.26 8.79 -18.16
CA GLY A 99 -3.54 9.65 -19.30
C GLY A 99 -4.95 9.35 -19.85
N ALA A 100 -5.64 10.39 -20.28
CA ALA A 100 -6.95 10.25 -20.92
C ALA A 100 -6.78 9.95 -22.40
N ILE A 101 -7.50 8.93 -22.88
CA ILE A 101 -7.56 8.58 -24.30
C ILE A 101 -8.84 9.13 -24.93
N GLN A 102 -9.89 9.24 -24.13
CA GLN A 102 -11.20 9.69 -24.60
C GLN A 102 -11.30 11.22 -24.59
N PRO A 103 -11.84 11.86 -25.65
CA PRO A 103 -11.89 13.33 -25.74
C PRO A 103 -12.81 13.98 -24.71
N PHE A 104 -13.74 13.25 -24.09
CA PHE A 104 -14.62 13.77 -23.04
C PHE A 104 -14.01 13.74 -21.63
N LEU A 105 -12.82 13.16 -21.48
CA LEU A 105 -12.12 13.12 -20.21
C LEU A 105 -11.20 14.34 -20.07
N ALA A 106 -11.22 14.97 -18.92
CA ALA A 106 -10.41 16.15 -18.62
C ALA A 106 -9.65 15.94 -17.30
N PRO A 107 -8.57 16.70 -17.06
CA PRO A 107 -7.89 16.69 -15.75
C PRO A 107 -8.87 16.94 -14.63
N GLY A 108 -8.75 16.15 -13.57
CA GLY A 108 -9.67 16.21 -12.43
C GLY A 108 -10.77 15.15 -12.45
N HIS A 109 -10.98 14.49 -13.58
CA HIS A 109 -11.92 13.36 -13.65
C HIS A 109 -11.33 12.15 -12.91
N MET A 110 -12.20 11.42 -12.21
CA MET A 110 -11.84 10.18 -11.52
C MET A 110 -12.35 9.00 -12.34
N ILE A 111 -11.50 7.99 -12.50
CA ILE A 111 -11.84 6.75 -13.21
C ILE A 111 -11.71 5.60 -12.21
N ILE A 112 -12.74 4.78 -12.14
CA ILE A 112 -12.77 3.62 -11.26
C ILE A 112 -12.90 2.36 -12.11
#